data_86c82886146bafbe01ea793532712418
#
_entry.id   86c82886146bafbe01ea793532712418
#
_cell.length_a   1.000
_cell.length_b   1.000
_cell.length_c   1.000
_cell.angle_alpha   90.00
_cell.angle_beta   90.00
_cell.angle_gamma   90.00
#
_symmetry.space_group_name_H-M   'P 1'
#
loop_
_entity.id
_entity.type
_entity.pdbx_description
1 polymer ?
#
loop_
_entity_poly.entity_id
_entity_poly.type
_entity_poly.pdbx_seq_one_letter_code
_entity_poly.pdbx_strand_id
1 'polypeptide(L)'
;SLLGLENTDAPRAAGNYVWRNLYGETSTGKTLLGSSVWLNENVPYNEETLQVLAEQYLASTFSAPMGDEKTDKAIGEWINENTGDLLQDAAGEIQTKPETVMLLLTTLYFKDQWRDEFWENATKKDAFTAASGEKQTAQFMHRTDDRAAYYRGENYTVAELGFRGGQSMRFLLPDEGTTLESLLANGEVVGGLMAYDMDAALPSAEIHWSVPKFDVDSNLE
;
A
#
# COMPACT_ATOMS: atom_id res chain seq x y z
N SER A 1 10.38 -8.97 19.19
CA SER A 1 9.93 -7.86 18.36
C SER A 1 8.51 -8.13 17.86
N LEU A 2 7.72 -7.09 17.59
CA LEU A 2 6.36 -7.20 17.05
C LEU A 2 6.31 -7.90 15.68
N LEU A 3 7.41 -7.85 14.92
CA LEU A 3 7.53 -8.47 13.60
C LEU A 3 8.24 -9.84 13.63
N GLY A 4 8.50 -10.41 14.82
CA GLY A 4 9.27 -11.65 14.94
C GLY A 4 10.74 -11.53 14.49
N LEU A 5 11.19 -10.34 14.10
CA LEU A 5 12.56 -10.09 13.70
C LEU A 5 13.43 -9.77 14.92
N GLU A 6 14.64 -10.26 14.96
CA GLU A 6 15.62 -9.84 15.97
C GLU A 6 15.98 -8.36 15.73
N ASN A 7 16.29 -7.65 16.83
CA ASN A 7 16.72 -6.25 16.72
C ASN A 7 18.18 -6.20 16.23
N THR A 8 18.37 -6.48 14.94
CA THR A 8 19.67 -6.53 14.27
C THR A 8 19.79 -5.38 13.27
N ASP A 9 20.98 -5.14 12.78
CA ASP A 9 21.21 -4.12 11.73
C ASP A 9 20.59 -4.50 10.39
N ALA A 10 20.30 -5.78 10.16
CA ALA A 10 19.74 -6.26 8.91
C ALA A 10 18.32 -5.71 8.61
N PRO A 11 17.34 -5.72 9.54
CA PRO A 11 16.04 -5.07 9.32
C PRO A 11 16.13 -3.56 9.07
N ARG A 12 17.11 -2.89 9.72
CA ARG A 12 17.34 -1.45 9.52
C ARG A 12 17.87 -1.16 8.12
N ALA A 13 18.88 -1.94 7.69
CA ALA A 13 19.44 -1.83 6.34
C ALA A 13 18.38 -2.12 5.28
N ALA A 14 17.53 -3.13 5.50
CA ALA A 14 16.44 -3.46 4.60
C ALA A 14 15.40 -2.34 4.50
N GLY A 15 14.98 -1.75 5.63
CA GLY A 15 14.05 -0.62 5.65
C GLY A 15 14.59 0.61 4.90
N ASN A 16 15.85 0.95 5.12
CA ASN A 16 16.52 2.05 4.44
C ASN A 16 16.67 1.77 2.92
N TYR A 17 16.98 0.53 2.55
CA TYR A 17 17.05 0.09 1.15
C TYR A 17 15.68 0.23 0.48
N VAL A 18 14.62 -0.27 1.10
CA VAL A 18 13.25 -0.18 0.58
C VAL A 18 12.86 1.28 0.37
N TRP A 19 13.08 2.14 1.37
CA TRP A 19 12.75 3.55 1.28
C TRP A 19 13.49 4.23 0.12
N ARG A 20 14.80 4.04 0.01
CA ARG A 20 15.64 4.68 -1.03
C ARG A 20 15.29 4.22 -2.44
N ASN A 21 14.77 3.01 -2.60
CA ASN A 21 14.43 2.47 -3.92
C ASN A 21 12.97 2.72 -4.32
N LEU A 22 12.09 2.89 -3.35
CA LEU A 22 10.67 3.11 -3.63
C LEU A 22 10.26 4.59 -3.56
N TYR A 23 10.88 5.37 -2.67
CA TYR A 23 10.54 6.78 -2.53
C TYR A 23 10.99 7.57 -3.76
N GLY A 24 10.07 8.23 -4.41
CA GLY A 24 10.39 9.08 -5.56
C GLY A 24 9.18 9.53 -6.36
N GLU A 25 9.46 10.43 -7.29
CA GLU A 25 8.50 10.95 -8.25
C GLU A 25 9.08 10.83 -9.65
N THR A 26 8.28 10.36 -10.57
CA THR A 26 8.60 10.23 -12.01
C THR A 26 7.58 11.03 -12.81
N SER A 27 7.74 11.09 -14.12
CA SER A 27 6.74 11.72 -14.99
C SER A 27 5.40 10.98 -15.02
N THR A 28 5.35 9.73 -14.56
CA THR A 28 4.18 8.86 -14.64
C THR A 28 3.61 8.44 -13.30
N GLY A 29 4.41 8.54 -12.22
CA GLY A 29 4.01 8.07 -10.92
C GLY A 29 4.74 8.74 -9.76
N LYS A 30 4.22 8.51 -8.57
CA LYS A 30 4.76 9.03 -7.32
C LYS A 30 4.58 8.01 -6.20
N THR A 31 5.64 7.74 -5.47
CA THR A 31 5.62 6.93 -4.26
C THR A 31 6.18 7.75 -3.10
N LEU A 32 5.38 7.97 -2.08
CA LEU A 32 5.81 8.62 -0.84
C LEU A 32 5.76 7.61 0.29
N LEU A 33 6.82 7.57 1.06
CA LEU A 33 6.94 6.79 2.29
C LEU A 33 7.24 7.78 3.40
N GLY A 34 6.28 8.04 4.25
CA GLY A 34 6.42 8.96 5.37
C GLY A 34 6.49 8.21 6.70
N SER A 35 7.40 8.61 7.56
CA SER A 35 7.43 8.22 8.96
C SER A 35 7.65 9.45 9.81
N SER A 36 6.87 9.63 10.86
CA SER A 36 7.07 10.72 11.81
C SER A 36 6.82 10.31 13.24
N VAL A 37 7.49 11.02 14.13
CA VAL A 37 7.36 10.90 15.58
C VAL A 37 7.03 12.28 16.12
N TRP A 38 5.88 12.40 16.74
CA TRP A 38 5.41 13.61 17.41
C TRP A 38 5.51 13.41 18.91
N LEU A 39 6.27 14.24 19.56
CA LEU A 39 6.63 14.11 20.96
C LEU A 39 5.96 15.23 21.77
N ASN A 40 5.43 14.88 22.95
CA ASN A 40 4.96 15.87 23.89
C ASN A 40 6.14 16.67 24.45
N GLU A 41 6.19 17.97 24.26
CA GLU A 41 7.28 18.85 24.71
C GLU A 41 7.54 18.83 26.22
N ASN A 42 6.52 18.39 27.00
CA ASN A 42 6.61 18.32 28.46
C ASN A 42 7.18 16.99 28.98
N VAL A 43 7.59 16.08 28.08
CA VAL A 43 8.15 14.77 28.42
C VAL A 43 9.59 14.69 27.96
N PRO A 44 10.55 14.30 28.83
CA PRO A 44 11.93 14.11 28.40
C PRO A 44 12.09 12.84 27.54
N TYR A 45 12.89 12.93 26.50
CA TYR A 45 13.19 11.83 25.59
C TYR A 45 14.68 11.55 25.52
N ASN A 46 15.03 10.33 25.15
CA ASN A 46 16.41 9.95 24.91
C ASN A 46 16.86 10.43 23.51
N GLU A 47 17.83 11.34 23.46
CA GLU A 47 18.35 11.94 22.21
C GLU A 47 18.95 10.88 21.27
N GLU A 48 19.63 9.86 21.80
CA GLU A 48 20.21 8.77 21.01
C GLU A 48 19.13 7.99 20.26
N THR A 49 17.96 7.75 20.92
CA THR A 49 16.81 7.10 20.28
C THR A 49 16.26 7.95 19.15
N LEU A 50 16.14 9.27 19.34
CA LEU A 50 15.66 10.19 18.30
C LEU A 50 16.61 10.25 17.11
N GLN A 51 17.91 10.26 17.37
CA GLN A 51 18.91 10.21 16.32
C GLN A 51 18.82 8.90 15.49
N VAL A 52 18.65 7.76 16.15
CA VAL A 52 18.42 6.47 15.46
C VAL A 52 17.17 6.51 14.60
N LEU A 53 16.06 7.08 15.09
CA LEU A 53 14.81 7.21 14.32
C LEU A 53 15.02 8.08 13.08
N ALA A 54 15.72 9.20 13.21
CA ALA A 54 15.98 10.10 12.08
C ALA A 54 16.95 9.50 11.05
N GLU A 55 18.08 8.95 11.50
CA GLU A 55 19.16 8.49 10.60
C GLU A 55 18.89 7.11 9.99
N GLN A 56 18.26 6.20 10.73
CA GLN A 56 18.10 4.81 10.30
C GLN A 56 16.71 4.50 9.79
N TYR A 57 15.69 5.18 10.31
CA TYR A 57 14.30 5.00 9.88
C TYR A 57 13.77 6.18 9.05
N LEU A 58 14.59 7.20 8.83
CA LEU A 58 14.25 8.40 8.05
C LEU A 58 12.96 9.06 8.55
N ALA A 59 12.72 8.96 9.87
CA ALA A 59 11.54 9.52 10.50
C ALA A 59 11.75 11.00 10.82
N SER A 60 10.78 11.82 10.44
CA SER A 60 10.72 13.21 10.88
C SER A 60 10.33 13.27 12.36
N THR A 61 11.04 14.04 13.16
CA THR A 61 10.77 14.17 14.60
C THR A 61 10.32 15.58 14.93
N PHE A 62 9.17 15.68 15.60
CA PHE A 62 8.57 16.93 16.01
C PHE A 62 8.36 16.93 17.52
N SER A 63 8.52 18.08 18.17
CA SER A 63 8.18 18.30 19.57
C SER A 63 7.16 19.43 19.66
N ALA A 64 6.03 19.16 20.30
CA ALA A 64 4.91 20.09 20.35
C ALA A 64 4.04 19.87 21.60
N PRO A 65 3.23 20.88 22.01
CA PRO A 65 2.24 20.72 23.06
C PRO A 65 1.10 19.82 22.58
N MET A 66 0.97 18.64 23.16
CA MET A 66 -0.14 17.72 22.84
C MET A 66 -1.45 18.22 23.41
N GLY A 67 -2.56 18.00 22.69
CA GLY A 67 -3.88 18.53 23.00
C GLY A 67 -4.09 19.98 22.55
N ASP A 68 -3.16 20.55 21.80
CA ASP A 68 -3.28 21.89 21.18
C ASP A 68 -3.76 21.78 19.75
N GLU A 69 -4.77 22.55 19.37
CA GLU A 69 -5.36 22.56 18.03
C GLU A 69 -4.33 22.84 16.91
N LYS A 70 -3.29 23.63 17.19
CA LYS A 70 -2.23 23.90 16.22
C LYS A 70 -1.36 22.65 15.99
N THR A 71 -1.12 21.87 17.03
CA THR A 71 -0.39 20.59 16.92
C THR A 71 -1.21 19.61 16.10
N ASP A 72 -2.50 19.47 16.40
CA ASP A 72 -3.40 18.57 15.66
C ASP A 72 -3.49 18.95 14.17
N LYS A 73 -3.59 20.25 13.90
CA LYS A 73 -3.55 20.78 12.53
C LYS A 73 -2.22 20.49 11.83
N ALA A 74 -1.09 20.69 12.49
CA ALA A 74 0.22 20.39 11.92
C ALA A 74 0.41 18.90 11.61
N ILE A 75 -0.13 18.02 12.47
CA ILE A 75 -0.17 16.57 12.21
C ILE A 75 -1.01 16.27 10.97
N GLY A 76 -2.20 16.86 10.86
CA GLY A 76 -3.07 16.71 9.68
C GLY A 76 -2.42 17.21 8.39
N GLU A 77 -1.76 18.36 8.43
CA GLU A 77 -1.00 18.90 7.29
C GLU A 77 0.12 17.95 6.87
N TRP A 78 0.88 17.39 7.83
CA TRP A 78 1.92 16.40 7.55
C TRP A 78 1.35 15.13 6.89
N ILE A 79 0.20 14.63 7.35
CA ILE A 79 -0.47 13.47 6.72
C ILE A 79 -0.86 13.80 5.29
N ASN A 80 -1.47 14.94 5.03
CA ASN A 80 -1.90 15.36 3.69
C ASN A 80 -0.72 15.48 2.73
N GLU A 81 0.37 16.11 3.13
CA GLU A 81 1.60 16.22 2.34
C GLU A 81 2.18 14.86 1.97
N ASN A 82 2.11 13.88 2.87
CA ASN A 82 2.67 12.54 2.68
C ASN A 82 1.69 11.52 2.07
N THR A 83 0.44 11.92 1.81
CA THR A 83 -0.59 11.05 1.19
C THR A 83 -1.18 11.66 -0.09
N GLY A 84 -0.58 12.74 -0.59
CA GLY A 84 -1.06 13.43 -1.79
C GLY A 84 -2.51 13.90 -1.65
N ASP A 85 -2.87 14.37 -0.47
CA ASP A 85 -4.20 14.86 -0.09
C ASP A 85 -5.34 13.83 -0.15
N LEU A 86 -5.02 12.52 -0.23
CA LEU A 86 -6.05 11.47 -0.27
C LEU A 86 -6.74 11.24 1.08
N LEU A 87 -6.12 11.62 2.20
CA LEU A 87 -6.62 11.37 3.55
C LEU A 87 -7.06 12.66 4.26
N GLN A 88 -7.53 13.67 3.53
CA GLN A 88 -7.89 14.98 4.10
C GLN A 88 -8.92 14.89 5.23
N ASP A 89 -9.96 14.08 5.05
CA ASP A 89 -11.02 13.92 6.04
C ASP A 89 -10.46 13.27 7.32
N ALA A 90 -9.76 12.15 7.20
CA ALA A 90 -9.13 11.46 8.33
C ALA A 90 -8.04 12.31 9.02
N ALA A 91 -7.27 13.05 8.25
CA ALA A 91 -6.26 13.98 8.77
C ALA A 91 -6.89 15.12 9.58
N GLY A 92 -8.07 15.59 9.19
CA GLY A 92 -8.84 16.62 9.89
C GLY A 92 -9.49 16.16 11.19
N GLU A 93 -9.63 14.85 11.41
CA GLU A 93 -10.22 14.26 12.60
C GLU A 93 -9.19 13.96 13.71
N ILE A 94 -7.91 14.15 13.44
CA ILE A 94 -6.84 13.90 14.43
C ILE A 94 -6.99 14.84 15.62
N GLN A 95 -7.08 14.25 16.81
CA GLN A 95 -7.12 14.96 18.08
C GLN A 95 -6.21 14.29 19.08
N THR A 96 -5.13 14.98 19.44
CA THR A 96 -4.26 14.54 20.52
C THR A 96 -4.85 14.99 21.89
N LYS A 97 -4.36 14.39 22.96
CA LYS A 97 -4.73 14.77 24.33
C LYS A 97 -3.51 15.29 25.06
N PRO A 98 -3.66 16.17 26.07
CA PRO A 98 -2.53 16.66 26.86
C PRO A 98 -1.66 15.54 27.46
N GLU A 99 -2.26 14.39 27.72
CA GLU A 99 -1.60 13.18 28.27
C GLU A 99 -0.92 12.33 27.19
N THR A 100 -1.14 12.63 25.91
CA THR A 100 -0.46 11.93 24.81
C THR A 100 1.05 12.15 24.96
N VAL A 101 1.77 11.08 25.21
CA VAL A 101 3.23 11.12 25.36
C VAL A 101 3.88 11.25 24.00
N MET A 102 3.45 10.41 23.06
CA MET A 102 4.05 10.30 21.75
C MET A 102 3.00 9.81 20.75
N LEU A 103 3.09 10.28 19.50
CA LEU A 103 2.34 9.77 18.36
C LEU A 103 3.31 9.33 17.27
N LEU A 104 3.15 8.11 16.80
CA LEU A 104 3.91 7.54 15.66
C LEU A 104 2.99 7.48 14.45
N LEU A 105 3.42 8.04 13.35
CA LEU A 105 2.68 8.02 12.10
C LEU A 105 3.54 7.40 11.00
N THR A 106 2.92 6.55 10.23
CA THR A 106 3.49 5.99 9.00
C THR A 106 2.49 6.15 7.88
N THR A 107 2.93 6.67 6.76
CA THR A 107 2.13 6.86 5.56
C THR A 107 2.78 6.17 4.38
N LEU A 108 1.94 5.64 3.50
CA LEU A 108 2.34 5.16 2.19
C LEU A 108 1.37 5.75 1.15
N TYR A 109 1.92 6.43 0.18
CA TYR A 109 1.19 6.92 -0.98
C TYR A 109 1.81 6.32 -2.24
N PHE A 110 0.98 5.72 -3.08
CA PHE A 110 1.39 5.18 -4.37
C PHE A 110 0.42 5.62 -5.46
N LYS A 111 0.97 6.16 -6.53
CA LYS A 111 0.23 6.50 -7.74
C LYS A 111 1.13 6.21 -8.94
N ASP A 112 0.62 5.47 -9.92
CA ASP A 112 1.35 5.26 -11.16
C ASP A 112 0.40 4.95 -12.33
N GLN A 113 0.93 4.95 -13.53
CA GLN A 113 0.23 4.59 -14.74
C GLN A 113 0.53 3.13 -15.10
N TRP A 114 -0.44 2.44 -15.67
CA TRP A 114 -0.21 1.12 -16.24
C TRP A 114 0.90 1.19 -17.31
N ARG A 115 1.83 0.27 -17.27
CA ARG A 115 2.90 0.17 -18.28
C ARG A 115 2.32 0.05 -19.68
N ASP A 116 1.32 -0.82 -19.81
CA ASP A 116 0.56 -1.02 -21.03
C ASP A 116 -0.87 -0.55 -20.78
N GLU A 117 -1.29 0.47 -21.51
CA GLU A 117 -2.52 1.21 -21.24
C GLU A 117 -3.78 0.38 -21.55
N PHE A 118 -4.83 0.60 -20.76
CA PHE A 118 -6.19 0.22 -21.13
C PHE A 118 -6.79 1.35 -21.96
N TRP A 119 -7.18 1.04 -23.20
CA TRP A 119 -7.78 2.02 -24.07
C TRP A 119 -9.15 2.47 -23.57
N GLU A 120 -9.41 3.75 -23.59
CA GLU A 120 -10.67 4.32 -23.11
C GLU A 120 -11.88 3.75 -23.87
N ASN A 121 -11.75 3.58 -25.20
CA ASN A 121 -12.79 3.01 -26.05
C ASN A 121 -13.05 1.51 -25.80
N ALA A 122 -12.13 0.81 -25.13
CA ALA A 122 -12.30 -0.57 -24.67
C ALA A 122 -12.88 -0.67 -23.26
N THR A 123 -13.07 0.46 -22.57
CA THR A 123 -13.74 0.49 -21.25
C THR A 123 -15.26 0.47 -21.45
N LYS A 124 -15.92 -0.55 -20.87
CA LYS A 124 -17.36 -0.78 -21.04
C LYS A 124 -18.03 -1.03 -19.71
N LYS A 125 -19.33 -0.68 -19.64
CA LYS A 125 -20.18 -1.07 -18.50
C LYS A 125 -20.52 -2.54 -18.59
N ASP A 126 -20.31 -3.27 -17.51
CA ASP A 126 -20.69 -4.67 -17.37
C ASP A 126 -21.11 -4.99 -15.94
N ALA A 127 -21.70 -6.18 -15.74
CA ALA A 127 -22.15 -6.62 -14.43
C ALA A 127 -20.98 -7.12 -13.58
N PHE A 128 -20.85 -6.56 -12.39
CA PHE A 128 -20.02 -7.07 -11.32
C PHE A 128 -20.90 -7.82 -10.31
N THR A 129 -20.57 -9.08 -10.04
CA THR A 129 -21.27 -9.87 -9.03
C THR A 129 -20.43 -9.93 -7.77
N ALA A 130 -20.91 -9.32 -6.69
CA ALA A 130 -20.25 -9.37 -5.38
C ALA A 130 -20.30 -10.78 -4.77
N ALA A 131 -19.49 -11.04 -3.74
CA ALA A 131 -19.50 -12.31 -3.00
C ALA A 131 -20.88 -12.63 -2.38
N SER A 132 -21.68 -11.61 -2.06
CA SER A 132 -23.08 -11.75 -1.62
C SER A 132 -24.03 -12.25 -2.70
N GLY A 133 -23.60 -12.29 -3.96
CA GLY A 133 -24.46 -12.56 -5.13
C GLY A 133 -25.16 -11.32 -5.68
N GLU A 134 -24.99 -10.15 -5.06
CA GLU A 134 -25.55 -8.90 -5.55
C GLU A 134 -24.86 -8.47 -6.85
N LYS A 135 -25.66 -8.02 -7.81
CA LYS A 135 -25.15 -7.53 -9.09
C LYS A 135 -25.14 -6.02 -9.13
N GLN A 136 -24.00 -5.47 -9.47
CA GLN A 136 -23.79 -4.03 -9.66
C GLN A 136 -23.26 -3.78 -11.07
N THR A 137 -23.50 -2.58 -11.60
CA THR A 137 -22.90 -2.18 -12.87
C THR A 137 -21.60 -1.41 -12.60
N ALA A 138 -20.50 -1.92 -13.11
CA ALA A 138 -19.20 -1.26 -13.03
C ALA A 138 -18.64 -0.98 -14.44
N GLN A 139 -17.67 -0.08 -14.52
CA GLN A 139 -16.91 0.13 -15.73
C GLN A 139 -15.72 -0.82 -15.74
N PHE A 140 -15.67 -1.72 -16.71
CA PHE A 140 -14.59 -2.65 -16.88
C PHE A 140 -13.63 -2.18 -17.96
N MET A 141 -12.35 -2.11 -17.61
CA MET A 141 -11.25 -1.89 -18.52
C MET A 141 -10.86 -3.21 -19.17
N HIS A 142 -10.81 -3.23 -20.51
CA HIS A 142 -10.47 -4.45 -21.25
C HIS A 142 -9.16 -4.30 -22.01
N ARG A 143 -8.35 -5.36 -21.99
CA ARG A 143 -7.12 -5.50 -22.74
C ARG A 143 -6.79 -6.97 -22.96
N THR A 144 -6.10 -7.28 -24.03
CA THR A 144 -5.51 -8.61 -24.27
C THR A 144 -3.99 -8.49 -24.33
N ASP A 145 -3.34 -9.36 -23.60
CA ASP A 145 -1.89 -9.55 -23.63
C ASP A 145 -1.60 -10.91 -24.25
N ASP A 146 -0.98 -10.95 -25.42
CA ASP A 146 -0.73 -12.19 -26.17
C ASP A 146 0.22 -13.15 -25.43
N ARG A 147 1.08 -12.63 -24.55
CA ARG A 147 2.09 -13.39 -23.81
C ARG A 147 2.33 -12.77 -22.45
N ALA A 148 1.41 -12.98 -21.51
CA ALA A 148 1.57 -12.57 -20.14
C ALA A 148 1.96 -13.76 -19.25
N ALA A 149 2.89 -13.55 -18.35
CA ALA A 149 3.26 -14.55 -17.35
C ALA A 149 2.14 -14.73 -16.32
N TYR A 150 1.93 -15.96 -15.90
CA TYR A 150 0.99 -16.29 -14.87
C TYR A 150 1.51 -17.41 -13.96
N TYR A 151 1.00 -17.45 -12.75
CA TYR A 151 1.22 -18.53 -11.81
C TYR A 151 -0.07 -19.31 -11.60
N ARG A 152 0.02 -20.64 -11.63
CA ARG A 152 -1.09 -21.52 -11.35
C ARG A 152 -0.89 -22.21 -10.02
N GLY A 153 -1.72 -21.85 -9.03
CA GLY A 153 -1.84 -22.57 -7.76
C GLY A 153 -2.81 -23.74 -7.86
N GLU A 154 -3.09 -24.39 -6.74
CA GLU A 154 -3.98 -25.56 -6.71
C GLU A 154 -5.42 -25.19 -7.10
N ASN A 155 -5.95 -24.08 -6.56
CA ASN A 155 -7.34 -23.66 -6.76
C ASN A 155 -7.45 -22.17 -7.13
N TYR A 156 -6.39 -21.58 -7.73
CA TYR A 156 -6.36 -20.17 -8.11
C TYR A 156 -5.31 -19.90 -9.20
N THR A 157 -5.47 -18.80 -9.85
CA THR A 157 -4.46 -18.26 -10.78
C THR A 157 -4.04 -16.85 -10.33
N VAL A 158 -2.78 -16.54 -10.49
CA VAL A 158 -2.25 -15.19 -10.27
C VAL A 158 -1.66 -14.67 -11.57
N ALA A 159 -2.01 -13.45 -11.92
CA ALA A 159 -1.37 -12.70 -12.99
C ALA A 159 -1.14 -11.25 -12.52
N GLU A 160 -0.24 -10.53 -13.19
CA GLU A 160 0.06 -9.17 -12.78
C GLU A 160 0.03 -8.17 -13.93
N LEU A 161 -0.30 -6.94 -13.58
CA LEU A 161 -0.21 -5.77 -14.44
C LEU A 161 0.91 -4.86 -13.94
N GLY A 162 1.90 -4.61 -14.78
CA GLY A 162 3.01 -3.73 -14.45
C GLY A 162 2.63 -2.26 -14.54
N PHE A 163 3.25 -1.46 -13.67
CA PHE A 163 3.24 0.00 -13.76
C PHE A 163 4.50 0.51 -14.48
N ARG A 164 4.45 1.76 -14.92
CA ARG A 164 5.59 2.41 -15.63
C ARG A 164 6.79 2.62 -14.72
N GLY A 165 6.56 2.81 -13.41
CA GLY A 165 7.61 2.93 -12.40
C GLY A 165 8.28 1.61 -12.01
N GLY A 166 7.87 0.47 -12.60
CA GLY A 166 8.48 -0.84 -12.37
C GLY A 166 7.80 -1.68 -11.29
N GLN A 167 6.84 -1.13 -10.56
CA GLN A 167 6.00 -1.89 -9.63
C GLN A 167 4.90 -2.64 -10.41
N SER A 168 4.18 -3.52 -9.74
CA SER A 168 3.07 -4.25 -10.34
C SER A 168 1.90 -4.43 -9.38
N MET A 169 0.72 -4.64 -9.94
CA MET A 169 -0.47 -5.05 -9.22
C MET A 169 -0.78 -6.50 -9.56
N ARG A 170 -0.89 -7.34 -8.54
CA ARG A 170 -1.20 -8.76 -8.68
C ARG A 170 -2.69 -9.02 -8.50
N PHE A 171 -3.22 -9.82 -9.38
CA PHE A 171 -4.62 -10.26 -9.36
C PHE A 171 -4.65 -11.75 -9.08
N LEU A 172 -5.25 -12.12 -7.95
CA LEU A 172 -5.53 -13.51 -7.59
C LEU A 172 -6.97 -13.81 -7.98
N LEU A 173 -7.13 -14.76 -8.88
CA LEU A 173 -8.43 -15.25 -9.33
C LEU A 173 -8.68 -16.65 -8.78
N PRO A 174 -9.65 -16.83 -7.87
CA PRO A 174 -10.08 -18.14 -7.42
C PRO A 174 -10.69 -18.97 -8.55
N ASP A 175 -10.52 -20.28 -8.49
CA ASP A 175 -11.23 -21.19 -9.38
C ASP A 175 -12.71 -21.29 -8.99
N GLU A 176 -13.52 -21.76 -9.92
CA GLU A 176 -14.94 -22.01 -9.69
C GLU A 176 -15.14 -22.95 -8.48
N GLY A 177 -15.95 -22.53 -7.53
CA GLY A 177 -16.20 -23.25 -6.28
C GLY A 177 -15.19 -22.97 -5.15
N THR A 178 -14.16 -22.18 -5.40
CA THR A 178 -13.21 -21.72 -4.36
C THR A 178 -13.57 -20.31 -3.91
N THR A 179 -13.63 -20.10 -2.60
CA THR A 179 -13.89 -18.74 -2.06
C THR A 179 -12.60 -18.00 -1.78
N LEU A 180 -12.63 -16.68 -1.91
CA LEU A 180 -11.49 -15.83 -1.59
C LEU A 180 -11.08 -15.98 -0.12
N GLU A 181 -12.05 -16.07 0.78
CA GLU A 181 -11.82 -16.24 2.21
C GLU A 181 -11.02 -17.52 2.51
N SER A 182 -11.33 -18.62 1.79
CA SER A 182 -10.60 -19.89 1.97
C SER A 182 -9.14 -19.79 1.52
N LEU A 183 -8.87 -19.03 0.48
CA LEU A 183 -7.51 -18.78 -0.01
C LEU A 183 -6.74 -17.85 0.93
N LEU A 184 -7.36 -16.78 1.39
CA LEU A 184 -6.73 -15.82 2.31
C LEU A 184 -6.51 -16.39 3.72
N ALA A 185 -7.29 -17.38 4.13
CA ALA A 185 -7.06 -18.12 5.38
C ALA A 185 -5.84 -19.06 5.29
N ASN A 186 -5.36 -19.39 4.09
CA ASN A 186 -4.18 -20.21 3.88
C ASN A 186 -2.91 -19.34 3.85
N GLY A 187 -2.10 -19.41 4.92
CA GLY A 187 -0.87 -18.63 5.04
C GLY A 187 0.18 -18.92 3.95
N GLU A 188 0.18 -20.12 3.36
CA GLU A 188 1.08 -20.44 2.24
C GLU A 188 0.66 -19.70 0.95
N VAL A 189 -0.65 -19.60 0.70
CA VAL A 189 -1.18 -18.83 -0.44
C VAL A 189 -0.83 -17.35 -0.29
N VAL A 190 -1.09 -16.77 0.89
CA VAL A 190 -0.79 -15.36 1.17
C VAL A 190 0.71 -15.11 1.12
N GLY A 191 1.53 -15.97 1.74
CA GLY A 191 2.98 -15.86 1.71
C GLY A 191 3.54 -15.99 0.29
N GLY A 192 3.03 -16.93 -0.50
CA GLY A 192 3.38 -17.10 -1.90
C GLY A 192 3.00 -15.88 -2.75
N LEU A 193 1.80 -15.33 -2.53
CA LEU A 193 1.35 -14.11 -3.24
C LEU A 193 2.26 -12.91 -2.95
N MET A 194 2.75 -12.79 -1.72
CA MET A 194 3.63 -11.67 -1.31
C MET A 194 5.08 -11.86 -1.75
N ALA A 195 5.60 -13.10 -1.73
CA ALA A 195 7.00 -13.41 -2.02
C ALA A 195 7.25 -13.90 -3.46
N TYR A 196 6.20 -14.00 -4.25
CA TYR A 196 6.25 -14.59 -5.57
C TYR A 196 7.13 -13.80 -6.54
N ASP A 197 8.07 -14.49 -7.17
CA ASP A 197 8.97 -13.93 -8.17
C ASP A 197 8.38 -14.12 -9.58
N MET A 198 7.83 -13.06 -10.16
CA MET A 198 7.32 -13.06 -11.54
C MET A 198 8.43 -13.05 -12.61
N ASP A 199 9.68 -12.78 -12.21
CA ASP A 199 10.85 -12.86 -13.10
C ASP A 199 11.36 -14.31 -13.25
N ALA A 200 10.86 -15.25 -12.43
CA ALA A 200 11.13 -16.66 -12.63
C ALA A 200 10.59 -17.14 -13.99
N ALA A 201 11.14 -18.24 -14.49
CA ALA A 201 10.70 -18.84 -15.76
C ALA A 201 9.27 -19.42 -15.66
N LEU A 202 8.28 -18.52 -15.70
CA LEU A 202 6.87 -18.86 -15.60
C LEU A 202 6.26 -19.25 -16.92
N PRO A 203 5.19 -20.06 -16.91
CA PRO A 203 4.38 -20.23 -18.09
C PRO A 203 3.79 -18.89 -18.53
N SER A 204 3.64 -18.72 -19.84
CA SER A 204 2.97 -17.58 -20.43
C SER A 204 1.79 -18.01 -21.30
N ALA A 205 0.75 -17.20 -21.30
CA ALA A 205 -0.44 -17.43 -22.12
C ALA A 205 -0.99 -16.10 -22.64
N GLU A 206 -1.94 -16.21 -23.56
CA GLU A 206 -2.80 -15.07 -23.88
C GLU A 206 -3.74 -14.83 -22.70
N ILE A 207 -3.73 -13.62 -22.15
CA ILE A 207 -4.59 -13.22 -21.03
C ILE A 207 -5.53 -12.11 -21.48
N HIS A 208 -6.82 -12.36 -21.35
CA HIS A 208 -7.86 -11.37 -21.54
C HIS A 208 -8.19 -10.70 -20.22
N TRP A 209 -7.73 -9.47 -20.05
CA TRP A 209 -8.01 -8.67 -18.88
C TRP A 209 -9.40 -8.04 -18.96
N SER A 210 -10.16 -8.18 -17.88
CA SER A 210 -11.42 -7.49 -17.65
C SER A 210 -11.42 -7.01 -16.20
N VAL A 211 -10.91 -5.81 -15.98
CA VAL A 211 -10.66 -5.25 -14.65
C VAL A 211 -11.67 -4.15 -14.36
N PRO A 212 -12.52 -4.29 -13.34
CA PRO A 212 -13.43 -3.22 -12.97
C PRO A 212 -12.66 -2.02 -12.45
N LYS A 213 -13.13 -0.82 -12.74
CA LYS A 213 -12.70 0.36 -11.99
C LYS A 213 -13.35 0.28 -10.62
N PHE A 214 -12.55 0.36 -9.58
CA PHE A 214 -13.02 0.28 -8.20
C PHE A 214 -12.34 1.33 -7.34
N ASP A 215 -13.01 1.67 -6.28
CA ASP A 215 -12.53 2.47 -5.17
C ASP A 215 -12.75 1.66 -3.89
N VAL A 216 -11.76 1.64 -3.00
CA VAL A 216 -11.83 0.90 -1.74
C VAL A 216 -11.38 1.81 -0.62
N ASP A 217 -12.27 2.04 0.30
CA ASP A 217 -12.01 2.74 1.55
C ASP A 217 -12.22 1.76 2.72
N SER A 218 -11.29 1.76 3.66
CA SER A 218 -11.41 0.95 4.88
C SER A 218 -10.78 1.65 6.06
N ASN A 219 -11.50 1.65 7.18
CA ASN A 219 -11.01 2.10 8.47
C ASN A 219 -10.94 0.91 9.42
N LEU A 220 -9.78 0.68 10.03
CA LEU A 220 -9.55 -0.39 10.99
C LEU A 220 -9.22 0.26 12.34
N GLU A 221 -10.05 0.02 13.35
CA GLU A 221 -9.83 0.43 14.74
C GLU A 221 -9.10 -0.66 15.54
#